data_858485e50f5b43e057410a6d5833eb9c
#
_entry.id   858485e50f5b43e057410a6d5833eb9c
#
_cell.length_a   1.000
_cell.length_b   1.000
_cell.length_c   1.000
_cell.angle_alpha   90.00
_cell.angle_beta   90.00
_cell.angle_gamma   90.00
#
_symmetry.space_group_name_H-M   'P 1'
#
loop_
_entity.id
_entity.type
_entity.pdbx_description
1 polymer ?
#
loop_
_entity_poly.entity_id
_entity_poly.type
_entity_poly.pdbx_seq_one_letter_code
_entity_poly.pdbx_strand_id
1 'polypeptide(L)'
;IKNGIVEAYFAVLVADKNVALLASNTKILDRVLFETTQLYENGFVEELEVDRLKLSLANLKTQIENTKRAVVLTTNLLKFQMGIALDQEITLSDTLEDYITDAEQEITADVLGLQNTALENRVEVKLTDIQNTFRDLDIQQIKAKYLPTVAAFFSYQFAFQSNNLKLWKGEQWIPSGLVGVQVRVPIFDGFLKKSQLEQRYTSQKQAFNTHSLMQESIRLEVMNAQKSYINAFSQLQSQQKNIDLAQKIYDVTLIKYKEGIGSSFEVNQAESSLTETQGLYI
;
A
#
# COMPACT_ATOMS: atom_id res chain seq x y z
N ILE A 1 -4.34 1.93 4.77
CA ILE A 1 -3.55 3.02 5.37
C ILE A 1 -2.25 2.48 5.96
N LYS A 2 -2.28 1.52 6.94
CA LYS A 2 -1.06 1.00 7.60
C LYS A 2 -0.02 0.50 6.59
N ASN A 3 -0.40 -0.37 5.65
CA ASN A 3 0.54 -0.92 4.65
C ASN A 3 1.17 0.18 3.77
N GLY A 4 0.38 1.16 3.33
CA GLY A 4 0.91 2.26 2.54
C GLY A 4 1.94 3.11 3.30
N ILE A 5 1.73 3.35 4.60
CA ILE A 5 2.71 4.05 5.45
C ILE A 5 4.00 3.23 5.55
N VAL A 6 3.91 1.92 5.75
CA VAL A 6 5.08 1.03 5.81
C VAL A 6 5.84 1.04 4.47
N GLU A 7 5.15 0.92 3.34
CA GLU A 7 5.77 1.00 2.01
C GLU A 7 6.47 2.35 1.78
N ALA A 8 5.80 3.45 2.12
CA ALA A 8 6.39 4.78 2.00
C ALA A 8 7.59 4.98 2.93
N TYR A 9 7.55 4.41 4.13
CA TYR A 9 8.66 4.43 5.09
C TYR A 9 9.90 3.73 4.52
N PHE A 10 9.75 2.50 4.05
CA PHE A 10 10.86 1.77 3.43
C PHE A 10 11.36 2.44 2.14
N ALA A 11 10.48 3.06 1.36
CA ALA A 11 10.90 3.81 0.17
C ALA A 11 11.83 5.00 0.51
N VAL A 12 11.63 5.65 1.66
CA VAL A 12 12.56 6.69 2.14
C VAL A 12 13.89 6.09 2.55
N LEU A 13 13.89 5.00 3.34
CA LEU A 13 15.13 4.33 3.78
C LEU A 13 15.98 3.86 2.58
N VAL A 14 15.33 3.25 1.59
CA VAL A 14 16.00 2.82 0.33
C VAL A 14 16.58 4.02 -0.42
N ALA A 15 15.83 5.11 -0.55
CA ALA A 15 16.32 6.30 -1.26
C ALA A 15 17.50 6.96 -0.53
N ASP A 16 17.47 7.05 0.81
CA ASP A 16 18.58 7.58 1.61
C ASP A 16 19.82 6.69 1.51
N LYS A 17 19.66 5.37 1.55
CA LYS A 17 20.76 4.41 1.37
C LYS A 17 21.41 4.57 0.01
N ASN A 18 20.60 4.74 -1.05
CA ASN A 18 21.11 4.99 -2.41
C ASN A 18 21.92 6.29 -2.49
N VAL A 19 21.50 7.38 -1.84
CA VAL A 19 22.30 8.61 -1.78
C VAL A 19 23.64 8.37 -1.10
N ALA A 20 23.65 7.67 0.04
CA ALA A 20 24.87 7.34 0.77
C ALA A 20 25.84 6.48 -0.06
N LEU A 21 25.31 5.48 -0.77
CA LEU A 21 26.07 4.62 -1.67
C LEU A 21 26.74 5.42 -2.81
N LEU A 22 25.95 6.20 -3.54
CA LEU A 22 26.45 7.01 -4.64
C LEU A 22 27.47 8.06 -4.16
N ALA A 23 27.30 8.63 -2.98
CA ALA A 23 28.25 9.55 -2.38
C ALA A 23 29.58 8.84 -2.02
N SER A 24 29.53 7.58 -1.58
CA SER A 24 30.73 6.77 -1.34
C SER A 24 31.48 6.48 -2.65
N ASN A 25 30.75 6.04 -3.69
CA ASN A 25 31.33 5.76 -5.00
C ASN A 25 31.93 7.01 -5.64
N THR A 26 31.30 8.18 -5.46
CA THR A 26 31.85 9.46 -5.92
C THR A 26 33.21 9.77 -5.28
N LYS A 27 33.36 9.53 -3.96
CA LYS A 27 34.65 9.76 -3.28
C LYS A 27 35.76 8.83 -3.82
N ILE A 28 35.40 7.60 -4.15
CA ILE A 28 36.34 6.64 -4.73
C ILE A 28 36.79 7.11 -6.12
N LEU A 29 35.82 7.47 -6.95
CA LEU A 29 36.11 7.93 -8.33
C LEU A 29 36.87 9.27 -8.36
N ASP A 30 36.57 10.22 -7.45
CA ASP A 30 37.35 11.45 -7.29
C ASP A 30 38.83 11.15 -6.99
N ARG A 31 39.12 10.16 -6.16
CA ARG A 31 40.50 9.73 -5.89
C ARG A 31 41.18 9.13 -7.14
N VAL A 32 40.49 8.26 -7.86
CA VAL A 32 41.04 7.67 -9.11
C VAL A 32 41.29 8.75 -10.14
N LEU A 33 40.39 9.73 -10.29
CA LEU A 33 40.58 10.88 -11.17
C LEU A 33 41.81 11.69 -10.78
N PHE A 34 41.99 11.96 -9.49
CA PHE A 34 43.19 12.68 -9.01
C PHE A 34 44.48 11.92 -9.34
N GLU A 35 44.57 10.63 -9.02
CA GLU A 35 45.74 9.79 -9.31
C GLU A 35 46.01 9.74 -10.82
N THR A 36 44.98 9.57 -11.66
CA THR A 36 45.12 9.55 -13.14
C THR A 36 45.55 10.89 -13.70
N THR A 37 45.06 12.00 -13.15
CA THR A 37 45.49 13.34 -13.57
C THR A 37 47.00 13.54 -13.31
N GLN A 38 47.48 13.10 -12.14
CA GLN A 38 48.93 13.14 -11.86
C GLN A 38 49.76 12.27 -12.84
N LEU A 39 49.27 11.10 -13.25
CA LEU A 39 49.91 10.26 -14.25
C LEU A 39 49.93 10.94 -15.62
N TYR A 40 48.86 11.62 -16.00
CA TYR A 40 48.79 12.40 -17.25
C TYR A 40 49.81 13.58 -17.25
N GLU A 41 49.85 14.36 -16.18
CA GLU A 41 50.77 15.48 -16.02
C GLU A 41 52.26 15.02 -16.12
N ASN A 42 52.53 13.78 -15.71
CA ASN A 42 53.87 13.17 -15.84
C ASN A 42 54.07 12.41 -17.16
N GLY A 43 53.10 12.41 -18.08
CA GLY A 43 53.22 11.81 -19.42
C GLY A 43 53.05 10.27 -19.46
N PHE A 44 52.51 9.65 -18.40
CA PHE A 44 52.33 8.21 -18.32
C PHE A 44 51.01 7.71 -18.91
N VAL A 45 49.99 8.58 -19.03
CA VAL A 45 48.68 8.24 -19.61
C VAL A 45 48.21 9.33 -20.55
N GLU A 46 47.24 9.02 -21.42
CA GLU A 46 46.64 9.95 -22.37
C GLU A 46 45.59 10.84 -21.70
N GLU A 47 45.35 12.06 -22.23
CA GLU A 47 44.29 12.97 -21.77
C GLU A 47 42.90 12.32 -21.81
N LEU A 48 42.66 11.44 -22.80
CA LEU A 48 41.42 10.69 -22.93
C LEU A 48 41.05 9.88 -21.68
N GLU A 49 42.04 9.34 -20.97
CA GLU A 49 41.84 8.58 -19.74
C GLU A 49 41.28 9.49 -18.61
N VAL A 50 41.82 10.69 -18.49
CA VAL A 50 41.37 11.71 -17.55
C VAL A 50 39.94 12.20 -17.88
N ASP A 51 39.67 12.44 -19.17
CA ASP A 51 38.38 12.95 -19.63
C ASP A 51 37.26 11.91 -19.45
N ARG A 52 37.54 10.64 -19.62
CA ARG A 52 36.61 9.54 -19.32
C ARG A 52 36.20 9.53 -17.83
N LEU A 53 37.16 9.66 -16.93
CA LEU A 53 36.91 9.72 -15.49
C LEU A 53 36.15 10.97 -15.08
N LYS A 54 36.48 12.13 -15.68
CA LYS A 54 35.70 13.37 -15.47
C LYS A 54 34.24 13.20 -15.89
N LEU A 55 33.98 12.58 -17.06
CA LEU A 55 32.62 12.33 -17.53
C LEU A 55 31.87 11.38 -16.59
N SER A 56 32.49 10.28 -16.17
CA SER A 56 31.90 9.34 -15.22
C SER A 56 31.55 10.03 -13.89
N LEU A 57 32.45 10.83 -13.35
CA LEU A 57 32.22 11.60 -12.13
C LEU A 57 31.08 12.61 -12.28
N ALA A 58 30.98 13.32 -13.41
CA ALA A 58 29.87 14.24 -13.69
C ALA A 58 28.53 13.51 -13.73
N ASN A 59 28.48 12.31 -14.35
CA ASN A 59 27.30 11.47 -14.39
C ASN A 59 26.87 11.00 -12.99
N LEU A 60 27.81 10.54 -12.16
CA LEU A 60 27.55 10.14 -10.78
C LEU A 60 27.02 11.31 -9.94
N LYS A 61 27.60 12.51 -10.05
CA LYS A 61 27.11 13.71 -9.37
C LYS A 61 25.69 14.06 -9.79
N THR A 62 25.37 13.95 -11.08
CA THR A 62 24.00 14.15 -11.59
C THR A 62 23.03 13.11 -11.00
N GLN A 63 23.46 11.85 -10.93
CA GLN A 63 22.65 10.78 -10.34
C GLN A 63 22.37 11.01 -8.85
N ILE A 64 23.37 11.48 -8.07
CA ILE A 64 23.18 11.87 -6.66
C ILE A 64 22.10 12.94 -6.54
N GLU A 65 22.16 14.00 -7.35
CA GLU A 65 21.17 15.08 -7.28
C GLU A 65 19.76 14.59 -7.68
N ASN A 66 19.65 13.65 -8.62
CA ASN A 66 18.38 13.01 -8.94
C ASN A 66 17.84 12.17 -7.77
N THR A 67 18.70 11.39 -7.12
CA THR A 67 18.34 10.55 -5.98
C THR A 67 17.96 11.38 -4.76
N LYS A 68 18.67 12.48 -4.49
CA LYS A 68 18.27 13.44 -3.43
C LYS A 68 16.87 14.02 -3.67
N ARG A 69 16.52 14.32 -4.93
CA ARG A 69 15.15 14.74 -5.26
C ARG A 69 14.14 13.63 -5.01
N ALA A 70 14.50 12.38 -5.29
CA ALA A 70 13.66 11.23 -4.97
C ALA A 70 13.44 11.07 -3.46
N VAL A 71 14.47 11.30 -2.61
CA VAL A 71 14.33 11.31 -1.14
C VAL A 71 13.29 12.34 -0.71
N VAL A 72 13.34 13.57 -1.24
CA VAL A 72 12.35 14.60 -0.90
C VAL A 72 10.94 14.17 -1.30
N LEU A 73 10.77 13.56 -2.48
CA LEU A 73 9.47 13.10 -2.95
C LEU A 73 8.92 11.95 -2.10
N THR A 74 9.74 10.94 -1.79
CA THR A 74 9.33 9.80 -0.95
C THR A 74 9.02 10.25 0.48
N THR A 75 9.82 11.17 1.05
CA THR A 75 9.56 11.76 2.36
C THR A 75 8.24 12.54 2.38
N ASN A 76 7.94 13.31 1.34
CA ASN A 76 6.66 14.01 1.24
C ASN A 76 5.48 13.04 1.08
N LEU A 77 5.66 11.94 0.36
CA LEU A 77 4.66 10.88 0.26
C LEU A 77 4.39 10.23 1.63
N LEU A 78 5.44 9.95 2.40
CA LEU A 78 5.34 9.43 3.76
C LEU A 78 4.57 10.40 4.66
N LYS A 79 4.94 11.70 4.67
CA LYS A 79 4.21 12.74 5.42
C LYS A 79 2.73 12.79 5.05
N PHE A 80 2.43 12.77 3.76
CA PHE A 80 1.05 12.78 3.26
C PHE A 80 0.26 11.57 3.77
N GLN A 81 0.84 10.36 3.73
CA GLN A 81 0.17 9.15 4.21
C GLN A 81 -0.01 9.12 5.73
N MET A 82 0.90 9.73 6.47
CA MET A 82 0.81 9.90 7.92
C MET A 82 -0.13 11.04 8.34
N GLY A 83 -0.59 11.88 7.41
CA GLY A 83 -1.39 13.07 7.71
C GLY A 83 -0.59 14.20 8.36
N ILE A 84 0.73 14.22 8.17
CA ILE A 84 1.62 15.26 8.66
C ILE A 84 1.70 16.39 7.62
N ALA A 85 1.77 17.64 8.08
CA ALA A 85 1.94 18.79 7.20
C ALA A 85 3.28 18.72 6.44
N LEU A 86 3.27 19.06 5.14
CA LEU A 86 4.45 18.90 4.27
C LEU A 86 5.63 19.82 4.65
N ASP A 87 5.36 20.91 5.34
CA ASP A 87 6.34 21.87 5.87
C ASP A 87 7.01 21.40 7.17
N GLN A 88 6.46 20.41 7.86
CA GLN A 88 7.06 19.84 9.06
C GLN A 88 8.23 18.94 8.68
N GLU A 89 9.41 19.18 9.25
CA GLU A 89 10.57 18.30 9.08
C GLU A 89 10.40 17.01 9.88
N ILE A 90 10.73 15.89 9.25
CA ILE A 90 10.80 14.57 9.89
C ILE A 90 12.18 13.96 9.59
N THR A 91 12.72 13.23 10.54
CA THR A 91 13.91 12.41 10.38
C THR A 91 13.59 10.99 10.78
N LEU A 92 14.05 10.01 10.00
CA LEU A 92 13.93 8.61 10.34
C LEU A 92 15.08 8.21 11.25
N SER A 93 14.79 7.41 12.28
CA SER A 93 15.77 6.94 13.26
C SER A 93 16.44 5.64 12.86
N ASP A 94 15.74 4.82 12.07
CA ASP A 94 16.13 3.46 11.74
C ASP A 94 16.95 3.43 10.44
N THR A 95 17.73 2.38 10.27
CA THR A 95 18.45 2.08 9.06
C THR A 95 17.88 0.83 8.37
N LEU A 96 18.16 0.66 7.08
CA LEU A 96 17.66 -0.51 6.34
C LEU A 96 18.24 -1.81 6.89
N GLU A 97 19.46 -1.79 7.41
CA GLU A 97 20.17 -2.92 7.99
C GLU A 97 19.48 -3.48 9.24
N ASP A 98 18.78 -2.66 10.01
CA ASP A 98 18.08 -3.09 11.22
C ASP A 98 16.98 -4.13 10.93
N TYR A 99 16.46 -4.16 9.70
CA TYR A 99 15.37 -5.05 9.29
C TYR A 99 15.83 -6.34 8.57
N ILE A 100 17.10 -6.46 8.20
CA ILE A 100 17.59 -7.61 7.44
C ILE A 100 17.74 -8.85 8.35
N THR A 101 18.08 -8.65 9.62
CA THR A 101 18.47 -9.73 10.55
C THR A 101 17.31 -10.67 10.91
N ASP A 102 16.06 -10.19 10.87
CA ASP A 102 14.88 -10.98 11.26
C ASP A 102 14.27 -11.78 10.09
N ALA A 103 14.72 -11.52 8.86
CA ALA A 103 14.11 -12.07 7.64
C ALA A 103 14.22 -13.61 7.50
N GLU A 104 15.22 -14.25 8.12
CA GLU A 104 15.41 -15.70 8.00
C GLU A 104 14.36 -16.52 8.77
N GLN A 105 13.80 -16.00 9.85
CA GLN A 105 12.88 -16.74 10.73
C GLN A 105 11.49 -16.90 10.11
N GLU A 106 11.07 -15.99 9.23
CA GLU A 106 9.73 -16.00 8.62
C GLU A 106 9.60 -16.95 7.42
N ILE A 107 10.72 -17.41 6.84
CA ILE A 107 10.71 -18.27 5.64
C ILE A 107 10.07 -19.64 5.92
N THR A 108 10.17 -20.15 7.16
CA THR A 108 9.65 -21.45 7.57
C THR A 108 8.21 -21.42 8.07
N ALA A 109 7.53 -20.28 8.01
CA ALA A 109 6.18 -20.14 8.50
C ALA A 109 5.20 -21.06 7.76
N ASP A 110 4.34 -21.76 8.51
CA ASP A 110 3.29 -22.61 7.95
C ASP A 110 2.24 -21.79 7.20
N VAL A 111 2.17 -21.99 5.87
CA VAL A 111 1.20 -21.30 4.99
C VAL A 111 -0.23 -21.48 5.46
N LEU A 112 -0.59 -22.69 5.90
CA LEU A 112 -1.95 -22.99 6.34
C LEU A 112 -2.29 -22.22 7.64
N GLY A 113 -1.35 -22.14 8.56
CA GLY A 113 -1.48 -21.34 9.76
C GLY A 113 -1.67 -19.85 9.46
N LEU A 114 -0.89 -19.29 8.54
CA LEU A 114 -1.01 -17.91 8.09
C LEU A 114 -2.36 -17.64 7.41
N GLN A 115 -2.83 -18.54 6.53
CA GLN A 115 -4.13 -18.43 5.89
C GLN A 115 -5.28 -18.43 6.90
N ASN A 116 -5.26 -19.34 7.88
CA ASN A 116 -6.29 -19.41 8.92
C ASN A 116 -6.30 -18.14 9.77
N THR A 117 -5.14 -17.67 10.19
CA THR A 117 -5.00 -16.40 10.93
C THR A 117 -5.54 -15.21 10.12
N ALA A 118 -5.28 -15.18 8.82
CA ALA A 118 -5.80 -14.14 7.94
C ALA A 118 -7.34 -14.21 7.84
N LEU A 119 -7.92 -15.39 7.66
CA LEU A 119 -9.37 -15.56 7.57
C LEU A 119 -10.10 -15.18 8.87
N GLU A 120 -9.50 -15.41 10.03
CA GLU A 120 -10.07 -15.03 11.33
C GLU A 120 -10.00 -13.53 11.62
N ASN A 121 -8.93 -12.87 11.17
CA ASN A 121 -8.64 -11.50 11.59
C ASN A 121 -8.99 -10.44 10.55
N ARG A 122 -9.01 -10.77 9.25
CA ARG A 122 -9.25 -9.79 8.19
C ARG A 122 -10.64 -9.19 8.24
N VAL A 123 -10.69 -7.88 8.13
CA VAL A 123 -11.93 -7.08 8.17
C VAL A 123 -12.84 -7.42 6.99
N GLU A 124 -12.28 -7.76 5.81
CA GLU A 124 -13.02 -8.12 4.61
C GLU A 124 -13.90 -9.37 4.83
N VAL A 125 -13.37 -10.39 5.51
CA VAL A 125 -14.14 -11.59 5.87
C VAL A 125 -15.26 -11.25 6.84
N LYS A 126 -14.97 -10.50 7.90
CA LYS A 126 -15.96 -10.05 8.89
C LYS A 126 -17.07 -9.20 8.25
N LEU A 127 -16.71 -8.37 7.26
CA LEU A 127 -17.68 -7.57 6.52
C LEU A 127 -18.63 -8.45 5.69
N THR A 128 -18.11 -9.46 5.01
CA THR A 128 -18.95 -10.39 4.22
C THR A 128 -19.82 -11.29 5.11
N ASP A 129 -19.36 -11.66 6.30
CA ASP A 129 -20.17 -12.35 7.31
C ASP A 129 -21.36 -11.50 7.79
N ILE A 130 -21.09 -10.23 8.08
CA ILE A 130 -22.16 -9.28 8.44
C ILE A 130 -23.13 -9.13 7.29
N GLN A 131 -22.67 -9.05 6.04
CA GLN A 131 -23.55 -8.99 4.87
C GLN A 131 -24.44 -10.23 4.74
N ASN A 132 -23.93 -11.44 5.01
CA ASN A 132 -24.74 -12.66 5.04
C ASN A 132 -25.83 -12.57 6.13
N THR A 133 -25.48 -12.11 7.31
CA THR A 133 -26.45 -11.87 8.40
C THR A 133 -27.54 -10.88 7.99
N PHE A 134 -27.19 -9.80 7.30
CA PHE A 134 -28.18 -8.86 6.75
C PHE A 134 -29.12 -9.51 5.75
N ARG A 135 -28.64 -10.41 4.89
CA ARG A 135 -29.50 -11.14 3.94
C ARG A 135 -30.47 -12.07 4.66
N ASP A 136 -30.06 -12.71 5.74
CA ASP A 136 -30.95 -13.52 6.58
C ASP A 136 -32.05 -12.66 7.22
N LEU A 137 -31.71 -11.47 7.73
CA LEU A 137 -32.68 -10.53 8.28
C LEU A 137 -33.64 -9.98 7.20
N ASP A 138 -33.16 -9.73 5.96
CA ASP A 138 -33.99 -9.33 4.83
C ASP A 138 -35.07 -10.40 4.55
N ILE A 139 -34.70 -11.70 4.58
CA ILE A 139 -35.64 -12.82 4.41
C ILE A 139 -36.67 -12.83 5.55
N GLN A 140 -36.22 -12.68 6.80
CA GLN A 140 -37.09 -12.62 7.95
C GLN A 140 -38.07 -11.43 7.87
N GLN A 141 -37.60 -10.28 7.40
CA GLN A 141 -38.45 -9.10 7.18
C GLN A 141 -39.56 -9.38 6.18
N ILE A 142 -39.28 -10.06 5.06
CA ILE A 142 -40.34 -10.41 4.12
C ILE A 142 -41.30 -11.45 4.71
N LYS A 143 -40.79 -12.44 5.47
CA LYS A 143 -41.63 -13.41 6.19
C LYS A 143 -42.54 -12.72 7.17
N ALA A 144 -42.06 -11.72 7.92
CA ALA A 144 -42.85 -10.93 8.86
C ALA A 144 -44.01 -10.18 8.19
N LYS A 145 -43.90 -9.81 6.91
CA LYS A 145 -45.00 -9.16 6.15
C LYS A 145 -46.21 -10.07 5.90
N TYR A 146 -46.12 -11.37 6.17
CA TYR A 146 -47.26 -12.27 6.15
C TYR A 146 -48.11 -12.21 7.43
N LEU A 147 -47.56 -11.64 8.52
CA LEU A 147 -48.23 -11.51 9.79
C LEU A 147 -49.13 -10.26 9.80
N PRO A 148 -50.20 -10.24 10.66
CA PRO A 148 -50.96 -9.04 10.90
C PRO A 148 -50.10 -7.92 11.45
N THR A 149 -50.34 -6.70 10.98
CA THR A 149 -49.69 -5.50 11.55
C THR A 149 -50.71 -4.79 12.46
N VAL A 150 -50.28 -4.44 13.66
CA VAL A 150 -51.06 -3.70 14.64
C VAL A 150 -50.41 -2.33 14.84
N ALA A 151 -51.16 -1.28 14.65
CA ALA A 151 -50.70 0.11 14.87
C ALA A 151 -51.67 0.85 15.77
N ALA A 152 -51.17 1.46 16.82
CA ALA A 152 -51.95 2.41 17.64
C ALA A 152 -51.68 3.83 17.11
N PHE A 153 -52.69 4.63 17.04
CA PHE A 153 -52.54 6.02 16.61
C PHE A 153 -53.31 6.96 17.54
N PHE A 154 -52.76 8.15 17.67
CA PHE A 154 -53.40 9.30 18.36
C PHE A 154 -53.20 10.51 17.46
N SER A 155 -54.29 11.22 17.22
CA SER A 155 -54.26 12.46 16.46
C SER A 155 -55.08 13.51 17.25
N TYR A 156 -54.53 14.68 17.45
CA TYR A 156 -55.20 15.80 18.04
C TYR A 156 -55.03 17.01 17.11
N GLN A 157 -56.17 17.57 16.71
CA GLN A 157 -56.17 18.68 15.76
C GLN A 157 -57.20 19.74 16.12
N PHE A 158 -56.90 20.96 15.77
CA PHE A 158 -57.88 22.05 15.79
C PHE A 158 -58.39 22.28 14.37
N ALA A 159 -59.68 22.10 14.16
CA ALA A 159 -60.34 22.37 12.90
C ALA A 159 -61.01 23.75 12.94
N PHE A 160 -60.72 24.57 11.97
CA PHE A 160 -61.44 25.84 11.75
C PHE A 160 -62.51 25.60 10.70
N GLN A 161 -63.76 25.80 11.10
CA GLN A 161 -64.90 25.69 10.17
C GLN A 161 -65.72 26.97 10.22
N SER A 162 -65.81 27.67 9.09
CA SER A 162 -66.56 28.90 8.99
C SER A 162 -67.20 29.03 7.60
N ASN A 163 -68.45 29.48 7.58
CA ASN A 163 -69.12 29.83 6.33
C ASN A 163 -68.74 31.24 5.79
N ASN A 164 -67.97 32.00 6.59
CA ASN A 164 -67.48 33.33 6.24
C ASN A 164 -65.98 33.44 6.51
N LEU A 165 -65.20 34.07 5.63
CA LEU A 165 -63.74 34.26 5.73
C LEU A 165 -63.30 35.22 6.88
N LYS A 166 -63.93 35.16 8.07
CA LYS A 166 -63.50 35.93 9.25
C LYS A 166 -62.59 35.09 10.15
N LEU A 167 -61.28 35.12 9.88
CA LEU A 167 -60.25 34.28 10.48
C LEU A 167 -59.89 34.59 11.95
N TRP A 168 -60.44 35.65 12.57
CA TRP A 168 -59.98 36.22 13.85
C TRP A 168 -60.93 36.10 15.01
N LYS A 169 -62.06 35.42 14.89
CA LYS A 169 -62.93 35.15 16.04
C LYS A 169 -62.68 33.77 16.64
N GLY A 170 -62.08 33.70 17.82
CA GLY A 170 -61.63 32.47 18.50
C GLY A 170 -62.68 31.39 18.77
N GLU A 171 -63.94 31.68 18.50
CA GLU A 171 -65.07 30.75 18.73
C GLU A 171 -65.28 29.70 17.64
N GLN A 172 -64.43 29.72 16.58
CA GLN A 172 -64.60 28.85 15.44
C GLN A 172 -63.56 27.70 15.36
N TRP A 173 -62.68 27.58 16.35
CA TRP A 173 -61.73 26.49 16.44
C TRP A 173 -62.28 25.33 17.26
N ILE A 174 -62.54 24.21 16.60
CA ILE A 174 -63.11 23.02 17.22
C ILE A 174 -61.93 22.05 17.48
N PRO A 175 -61.60 21.77 18.72
CA PRO A 175 -60.65 20.73 19.05
C PRO A 175 -61.25 19.36 18.77
N SER A 176 -60.52 18.51 18.05
CA SER A 176 -60.88 17.11 17.84
C SER A 176 -59.72 16.19 18.18
N GLY A 177 -59.98 15.19 18.99
CA GLY A 177 -59.05 14.15 19.34
C GLY A 177 -59.54 12.80 18.83
N LEU A 178 -58.65 12.05 18.23
CA LEU A 178 -58.91 10.70 17.76
C LEU A 178 -57.86 9.75 18.30
N VAL A 179 -58.26 8.70 18.97
CA VAL A 179 -57.40 7.60 19.40
C VAL A 179 -57.95 6.29 18.86
N GLY A 180 -57.08 5.43 18.41
CA GLY A 180 -57.54 4.15 17.87
C GLY A 180 -56.41 3.13 17.70
N VAL A 181 -56.85 1.91 17.42
CA VAL A 181 -55.96 0.79 17.08
C VAL A 181 -56.38 0.27 15.72
N GLN A 182 -55.43 0.17 14.82
CA GLN A 182 -55.64 -0.39 13.47
C GLN A 182 -54.97 -1.75 13.38
N VAL A 183 -55.71 -2.78 12.99
CA VAL A 183 -55.18 -4.11 12.66
C VAL A 183 -55.33 -4.33 11.16
N ARG A 184 -54.21 -4.61 10.49
CA ARG A 184 -54.20 -4.90 9.04
C ARG A 184 -53.73 -6.33 8.83
N VAL A 185 -54.59 -7.18 8.25
CA VAL A 185 -54.29 -8.56 7.92
C VAL A 185 -54.19 -8.71 6.39
N PRO A 186 -53.00 -9.03 5.86
CA PRO A 186 -52.85 -9.24 4.41
C PRO A 186 -53.39 -10.61 4.00
N ILE A 187 -54.51 -10.64 3.30
CA ILE A 187 -55.18 -11.90 2.86
C ILE A 187 -54.61 -12.36 1.53
N PHE A 188 -54.47 -11.48 0.55
CA PHE A 188 -53.95 -11.78 -0.79
C PHE A 188 -53.27 -10.54 -1.39
N ASP A 189 -52.12 -10.72 -2.00
CA ASP A 189 -51.31 -9.64 -2.60
C ASP A 189 -50.84 -9.97 -4.03
N GLY A 190 -51.51 -10.88 -4.73
CA GLY A 190 -51.08 -11.27 -6.07
C GLY A 190 -49.75 -11.98 -6.15
N PHE A 191 -49.35 -12.72 -5.13
CA PHE A 191 -48.03 -13.41 -5.01
C PHE A 191 -46.83 -12.49 -4.89
N LEU A 192 -47.04 -11.20 -4.66
CA LEU A 192 -45.96 -10.20 -4.53
C LEU A 192 -44.92 -10.60 -3.45
N LYS A 193 -45.39 -10.99 -2.24
CA LYS A 193 -44.52 -11.41 -1.14
C LYS A 193 -43.73 -12.67 -1.48
N LYS A 194 -44.37 -13.64 -2.20
CA LYS A 194 -43.68 -14.86 -2.65
C LYS A 194 -42.54 -14.51 -3.60
N SER A 195 -42.81 -13.69 -4.61
CA SER A 195 -41.79 -13.25 -5.55
C SER A 195 -40.65 -12.47 -4.86
N GLN A 196 -40.98 -11.56 -3.91
CA GLN A 196 -39.98 -10.86 -3.10
C GLN A 196 -39.13 -11.84 -2.27
N LEU A 197 -39.75 -12.87 -1.70
CA LEU A 197 -39.02 -13.86 -0.90
C LEU A 197 -38.02 -14.67 -1.78
N GLU A 198 -38.45 -15.11 -2.97
CA GLU A 198 -37.55 -15.79 -3.92
C GLU A 198 -36.37 -14.89 -4.37
N GLN A 199 -36.65 -13.60 -4.60
CA GLN A 199 -35.62 -12.63 -4.90
C GLN A 199 -34.62 -12.48 -3.73
N ARG A 200 -35.10 -12.47 -2.47
CA ARG A 200 -34.21 -12.40 -1.30
C ARG A 200 -33.38 -13.67 -1.11
N TYR A 201 -33.94 -14.84 -1.37
CA TYR A 201 -33.16 -16.09 -1.37
C TYR A 201 -32.06 -16.10 -2.46
N THR A 202 -32.36 -15.55 -3.62
CA THR A 202 -31.33 -15.39 -4.67
C THR A 202 -30.22 -14.44 -4.24
N SER A 203 -30.58 -13.31 -3.64
CA SER A 203 -29.60 -12.35 -3.10
C SER A 203 -28.77 -12.93 -1.95
N GLN A 204 -29.35 -13.79 -1.11
CA GLN A 204 -28.62 -14.54 -0.07
C GLN A 204 -27.58 -15.49 -0.68
N LYS A 205 -27.95 -16.26 -1.73
CA LYS A 205 -27.01 -17.13 -2.43
C LYS A 205 -25.86 -16.35 -3.07
N GLN A 206 -26.15 -15.19 -3.65
CA GLN A 206 -25.12 -14.28 -4.18
C GLN A 206 -24.16 -13.82 -3.09
N ALA A 207 -24.68 -13.40 -1.92
CA ALA A 207 -23.85 -12.96 -0.80
C ALA A 207 -22.96 -14.11 -0.26
N PHE A 208 -23.51 -15.33 -0.16
CA PHE A 208 -22.73 -16.51 0.23
C PHE A 208 -21.61 -16.82 -0.76
N ASN A 209 -21.88 -16.76 -2.07
CA ASN A 209 -20.84 -16.96 -3.09
C ASN A 209 -19.77 -15.87 -3.03
N THR A 210 -20.17 -14.62 -2.78
CA THR A 210 -19.22 -13.51 -2.59
C THR A 210 -18.33 -13.73 -1.37
N HIS A 211 -18.90 -14.21 -0.26
CA HIS A 211 -18.13 -14.54 0.94
C HIS A 211 -17.11 -15.65 0.67
N SER A 212 -17.53 -16.75 0.00
CA SER A 212 -16.62 -17.85 -0.36
C SER A 212 -15.50 -17.38 -1.31
N LEU A 213 -15.84 -16.55 -2.29
CA LEU A 213 -14.85 -15.96 -3.20
C LEU A 213 -13.85 -15.06 -2.46
N MET A 214 -14.32 -14.28 -1.47
CA MET A 214 -13.45 -13.45 -0.65
C MET A 214 -12.46 -14.29 0.17
N GLN A 215 -12.92 -15.41 0.76
CA GLN A 215 -12.05 -16.33 1.49
C GLN A 215 -10.95 -16.92 0.59
N GLU A 216 -11.31 -17.39 -0.61
CA GLU A 216 -10.33 -17.92 -1.56
C GLU A 216 -9.37 -16.85 -2.08
N SER A 217 -9.85 -15.62 -2.29
CA SER A 217 -9.00 -14.50 -2.67
C SER A 217 -7.95 -14.19 -1.59
N ILE A 218 -8.34 -14.21 -0.32
CA ILE A 218 -7.42 -14.00 0.81
C ILE A 218 -6.40 -15.14 0.92
N ARG A 219 -6.82 -16.39 0.73
CA ARG A 219 -5.89 -17.53 0.71
C ARG A 219 -4.84 -17.39 -0.39
N LEU A 220 -5.29 -17.00 -1.59
CA LEU A 220 -4.40 -16.74 -2.72
C LEU A 220 -3.44 -15.58 -2.44
N GLU A 221 -3.93 -14.50 -1.84
CA GLU A 221 -3.10 -13.34 -1.47
C GLU A 221 -2.01 -13.72 -0.47
N VAL A 222 -2.35 -14.47 0.58
CA VAL A 222 -1.36 -14.96 1.58
C VAL A 222 -0.32 -15.86 0.92
N MET A 223 -0.75 -16.78 0.05
CA MET A 223 0.18 -17.65 -0.68
C MET A 223 1.12 -16.86 -1.60
N ASN A 224 0.58 -15.87 -2.33
CA ASN A 224 1.39 -15.02 -3.19
C ASN A 224 2.37 -14.15 -2.39
N ALA A 225 1.92 -13.57 -1.26
CA ALA A 225 2.78 -12.79 -0.38
C ALA A 225 3.95 -13.63 0.15
N GLN A 226 3.68 -14.86 0.62
CA GLN A 226 4.73 -15.75 1.07
C GLN A 226 5.72 -16.12 -0.06
N LYS A 227 5.22 -16.44 -1.26
CA LYS A 227 6.09 -16.72 -2.41
C LYS A 227 6.94 -15.53 -2.79
N SER A 228 6.36 -14.34 -2.79
CA SER A 228 7.10 -13.09 -3.05
C SER A 228 8.18 -12.85 -2.01
N TYR A 229 7.89 -13.11 -0.73
CA TYR A 229 8.85 -13.00 0.36
C TYR A 229 10.04 -13.96 0.18
N ILE A 230 9.77 -15.25 -0.08
CA ILE A 230 10.81 -16.26 -0.32
C ILE A 230 11.69 -15.88 -1.53
N ASN A 231 11.06 -15.40 -2.61
CA ASN A 231 11.78 -14.97 -3.81
C ASN A 231 12.67 -13.75 -3.52
N ALA A 232 12.15 -12.73 -2.84
CA ALA A 232 12.90 -11.53 -2.47
C ALA A 232 14.10 -11.88 -1.58
N PHE A 233 13.92 -12.76 -0.59
CA PHE A 233 15.00 -13.21 0.28
C PHE A 233 16.09 -13.98 -0.47
N SER A 234 15.69 -14.90 -1.37
CA SER A 234 16.64 -15.62 -2.23
C SER A 234 17.41 -14.66 -3.15
N GLN A 235 16.73 -13.63 -3.67
CA GLN A 235 17.36 -12.60 -4.48
C GLN A 235 18.35 -11.76 -3.66
N LEU A 236 17.98 -11.38 -2.43
CA LEU A 236 18.88 -10.66 -1.51
C LEU A 236 20.18 -11.43 -1.27
N GLN A 237 20.08 -12.74 -0.92
CA GLN A 237 21.25 -13.58 -0.72
C GLN A 237 22.13 -13.70 -1.99
N SER A 238 21.51 -13.76 -3.15
CA SER A 238 22.22 -13.82 -4.43
C SER A 238 22.94 -12.50 -4.73
N GLN A 239 22.27 -11.37 -4.49
CA GLN A 239 22.86 -10.05 -4.71
C GLN A 239 24.01 -9.76 -3.75
N GLN A 240 23.93 -10.22 -2.49
CA GLN A 240 25.07 -10.11 -1.57
C GLN A 240 26.33 -10.77 -2.14
N LYS A 241 26.22 -12.00 -2.68
CA LYS A 241 27.34 -12.69 -3.33
C LYS A 241 27.84 -11.97 -4.59
N ASN A 242 26.91 -11.39 -5.35
CA ASN A 242 27.24 -10.62 -6.55
C ASN A 242 28.02 -9.34 -6.19
N ILE A 243 27.67 -8.65 -5.11
CA ILE A 243 28.42 -7.49 -4.60
C ILE A 243 29.85 -7.87 -4.27
N ASP A 244 30.05 -8.96 -3.51
CA ASP A 244 31.39 -9.43 -3.13
C ASP A 244 32.24 -9.73 -4.39
N LEU A 245 31.63 -10.32 -5.42
CA LEU A 245 32.30 -10.61 -6.68
C LEU A 245 32.60 -9.33 -7.48
N ALA A 246 31.63 -8.43 -7.61
CA ALA A 246 31.79 -7.15 -8.31
C ALA A 246 32.85 -6.27 -7.62
N GLN A 247 32.87 -6.23 -6.29
CA GLN A 247 33.91 -5.54 -5.53
C GLN A 247 35.29 -6.11 -5.83
N LYS A 248 35.45 -7.44 -5.81
CA LYS A 248 36.70 -8.09 -6.14
C LYS A 248 37.16 -7.79 -7.57
N ILE A 249 36.23 -7.78 -8.53
CA ILE A 249 36.53 -7.43 -9.93
C ILE A 249 37.04 -6.00 -10.00
N TYR A 250 36.33 -5.06 -9.35
CA TYR A 250 36.74 -3.66 -9.33
C TYR A 250 38.13 -3.48 -8.71
N ASP A 251 38.40 -4.09 -7.54
CA ASP A 251 39.68 -3.97 -6.85
C ASP A 251 40.84 -4.50 -7.69
N VAL A 252 40.66 -5.67 -8.32
CA VAL A 252 41.69 -6.25 -9.21
C VAL A 252 41.90 -5.39 -10.46
N THR A 253 40.81 -4.85 -11.04
CA THR A 253 40.92 -3.98 -12.24
C THR A 253 41.63 -2.66 -11.90
N LEU A 254 41.34 -2.10 -10.71
CA LEU A 254 42.02 -0.90 -10.23
C LEU A 254 43.51 -1.12 -9.98
N ILE A 255 43.91 -2.27 -9.41
CA ILE A 255 45.32 -2.64 -9.25
C ILE A 255 46.01 -2.75 -10.61
N LYS A 256 45.41 -3.47 -11.56
CA LYS A 256 45.96 -3.60 -12.92
C LYS A 256 46.18 -2.24 -13.60
N TYR A 257 45.20 -1.34 -13.43
CA TYR A 257 45.30 0.01 -13.94
C TYR A 257 46.50 0.79 -13.34
N LYS A 258 46.65 0.73 -11.99
CA LYS A 258 47.79 1.36 -11.30
C LYS A 258 49.14 0.81 -11.68
N GLU A 259 49.20 -0.47 -12.01
CA GLU A 259 50.44 -1.13 -12.53
C GLU A 259 50.67 -0.90 -14.03
N GLY A 260 49.81 -0.10 -14.71
CA GLY A 260 49.95 0.22 -16.14
C GLY A 260 49.58 -0.93 -17.09
N ILE A 261 48.92 -1.99 -16.62
CA ILE A 261 48.54 -3.17 -17.39
C ILE A 261 47.06 -3.11 -17.84
N GLY A 262 46.26 -2.20 -17.28
CA GLY A 262 44.83 -1.98 -17.57
C GLY A 262 44.54 -0.58 -18.10
N SER A 263 43.29 -0.34 -18.49
CA SER A 263 42.82 0.96 -18.97
C SER A 263 41.78 1.57 -18.01
N SER A 264 41.60 2.90 -18.03
CA SER A 264 40.51 3.57 -17.29
C SER A 264 39.14 3.11 -17.76
N PHE A 265 39.02 2.65 -19.01
CA PHE A 265 37.76 2.08 -19.51
C PHE A 265 37.37 0.82 -18.73
N GLU A 266 38.32 -0.08 -18.45
CA GLU A 266 38.05 -1.28 -17.64
C GLU A 266 37.68 -0.90 -16.19
N VAL A 267 38.35 0.09 -15.61
CA VAL A 267 38.02 0.60 -14.25
C VAL A 267 36.61 1.19 -14.20
N ASN A 268 36.25 2.04 -15.18
CA ASN A 268 34.92 2.61 -15.28
C ASN A 268 33.84 1.54 -15.47
N GLN A 269 34.12 0.51 -16.31
CA GLN A 269 33.19 -0.58 -16.53
C GLN A 269 32.96 -1.40 -15.24
N ALA A 270 34.04 -1.69 -14.52
CA ALA A 270 33.99 -2.43 -13.25
C ALA A 270 33.28 -1.62 -12.15
N GLU A 271 33.54 -0.31 -12.10
CA GLU A 271 32.87 0.63 -11.16
C GLU A 271 31.37 0.73 -11.45
N SER A 272 30.98 0.89 -12.71
CA SER A 272 29.58 0.93 -13.12
C SER A 272 28.84 -0.37 -12.76
N SER A 273 29.49 -1.52 -13.02
CA SER A 273 28.94 -2.84 -12.67
C SER A 273 28.79 -3.01 -11.15
N LEU A 274 29.76 -2.55 -10.36
CA LEU A 274 29.70 -2.57 -8.91
C LEU A 274 28.54 -1.68 -8.41
N THR A 275 28.44 -0.46 -8.90
CA THR A 275 27.39 0.50 -8.53
C THR A 275 25.99 -0.04 -8.87
N GLU A 276 25.83 -0.64 -10.06
CA GLU A 276 24.58 -1.29 -10.45
C GLU A 276 24.22 -2.46 -9.54
N THR A 277 25.20 -3.34 -9.25
CA THR A 277 25.00 -4.50 -8.36
C THR A 277 24.64 -4.07 -6.93
N GLN A 278 25.27 -3.03 -6.42
CA GLN A 278 24.95 -2.44 -5.12
C GLN A 278 23.55 -1.82 -5.12
N GLY A 279 23.15 -1.16 -6.20
CA GLY A 279 21.81 -0.61 -6.34
C GLY A 279 20.71 -1.67 -6.42
N LEU A 280 21.00 -2.84 -6.98
CA LEU A 280 20.07 -3.99 -7.03
C LEU A 280 19.92 -4.71 -5.68
N TYR A 281 20.86 -4.52 -4.76
CA TYR A 281 20.80 -5.08 -3.42
C TYR A 281 19.93 -4.25 -2.46
N ILE A 282 19.88 -2.94 -2.65
CA ILE A 282 19.10 -1.99 -1.85
C ILE A 282 17.63 -2.05 -2.26
#